data_bd36c090e24f5787d1570473da33e24e
#
_entry.id   bd36c090e24f5787d1570473da33e24e
#
_cell.length_a   1.000
_cell.length_b   1.000
_cell.length_c   1.000
_cell.angle_alpha   90.00
_cell.angle_beta   90.00
_cell.angle_gamma   90.00
#
_symmetry.space_group_name_H-M   'P 1'
#
loop_
_entity.id
_entity.type
_entity.pdbx_description
1 polymer ?
#
loop_
_entity_poly.entity_id
_entity_poly.type
_entity_poly.pdbx_seq_one_letter_code
_entity_poly.pdbx_strand_id
1 'polypeptide(L)'
;MAAFGAAARGRWEPIESGSETDGPEWDAQSMDLRKAWEEQAARWLDWARAPKHDSFWAYSGSFFNDIVPDGLGLVLDLGCGEGRVSRLLAESAQHVIAIDSSPTLIREARAADLQSVYLVGDATRLPFESESFRTVVAYNSLMDLNDVPAGVAEATRVLKTGGLFCICILHPVGDVGRFPNEDEDAPFMIDDYYKSQLYEQCHERDGLQMTFNSWHHPLSHYTDSLQASGLLIDRIKEPLPDYEALGRRQWPRAERIPMFMFIRAVKP
;
A
#
# COMPACT_ATOMS: atom_id res chain seq x y z
N MET A 1 -20.28 26.89 20.17
CA MET A 1 -19.26 26.07 20.86
C MET A 1 -19.81 24.64 20.88
N ALA A 2 -19.46 23.85 19.93
CA ALA A 2 -19.86 22.45 19.84
C ALA A 2 -18.58 21.61 19.74
N ALA A 3 -18.53 20.61 20.57
CA ALA A 3 -17.41 19.74 20.83
C ALA A 3 -16.92 19.06 19.55
N PHE A 4 -15.65 19.26 19.21
CA PHE A 4 -14.94 18.41 18.26
C PHE A 4 -14.67 17.08 18.94
N GLY A 5 -15.40 16.06 18.48
CA GLY A 5 -15.27 14.69 18.92
C GLY A 5 -13.86 14.14 18.69
N ALA A 6 -13.46 13.32 19.63
CA ALA A 6 -12.19 12.65 19.70
C ALA A 6 -11.81 11.98 18.37
N ALA A 7 -10.78 12.49 17.71
CA ALA A 7 -10.11 11.80 16.62
C ALA A 7 -9.57 10.48 17.16
N ALA A 8 -9.77 9.41 16.41
CA ALA A 8 -9.43 8.05 16.73
C ALA A 8 -8.07 7.93 17.41
N ARG A 9 -8.07 7.45 18.62
CA ARG A 9 -6.86 7.04 19.34
C ARG A 9 -6.46 5.65 18.83
N GLY A 10 -6.03 5.58 17.55
CA GLY A 10 -5.31 4.43 17.07
C GLY A 10 -3.91 4.47 17.65
N ARG A 11 -3.67 3.74 18.71
CA ARG A 11 -2.33 3.48 19.21
C ARG A 11 -1.74 2.42 18.29
N TRP A 12 -0.61 2.71 17.66
CA TRP A 12 0.22 1.68 17.07
C TRP A 12 0.75 0.83 18.21
N GLU A 13 0.23 -0.38 18.35
CA GLU A 13 0.78 -1.35 19.28
C GLU A 13 1.46 -2.44 18.46
N PRO A 14 2.79 -2.59 18.58
CA PRO A 14 3.44 -3.79 18.10
C PRO A 14 2.77 -4.98 18.77
N ILE A 15 2.60 -6.08 18.07
CA ILE A 15 2.28 -7.36 18.71
C ILE A 15 3.50 -7.69 19.56
N GLU A 16 3.44 -7.37 20.85
CA GLU A 16 4.54 -7.63 21.76
C GLU A 16 4.82 -9.13 21.81
N SER A 17 6.09 -9.47 21.58
CA SER A 17 6.61 -10.78 21.96
C SER A 17 6.60 -10.86 23.50
N GLY A 18 5.51 -11.39 24.06
CA GLY A 18 5.38 -11.92 25.42
C GLY A 18 5.89 -11.10 26.57
N SER A 19 4.98 -10.45 27.30
CA SER A 19 5.03 -10.43 28.76
C SER A 19 4.07 -11.51 29.27
N GLU A 20 4.55 -12.32 30.20
CA GLU A 20 3.87 -13.48 30.79
C GLU A 20 2.43 -13.19 31.24
N THR A 21 1.46 -13.52 30.39
CA THR A 21 0.10 -13.89 30.78
C THR A 21 -0.36 -14.96 29.81
N ASP A 22 -0.85 -16.10 30.31
CA ASP A 22 -1.33 -17.28 29.58
C ASP A 22 -2.49 -16.95 28.62
N GLY A 23 -2.18 -16.29 27.51
CA GLY A 23 -3.01 -16.19 26.31
C GLY A 23 -2.31 -16.96 25.18
N PRO A 24 -3.02 -17.39 24.10
CA PRO A 24 -2.36 -18.09 23.02
C PRO A 24 -1.24 -17.21 22.47
N GLU A 25 0.00 -17.72 22.45
CA GLU A 25 1.14 -17.10 21.79
C GLU A 25 0.77 -16.88 20.30
N TRP A 26 0.53 -15.64 19.93
CA TRP A 26 0.37 -15.26 18.55
C TRP A 26 1.75 -15.32 17.89
N ASP A 27 1.98 -16.40 17.15
CA ASP A 27 3.14 -16.49 16.28
C ASP A 27 2.95 -15.50 15.10
N ALA A 28 3.49 -14.29 15.26
CA ALA A 28 3.44 -13.26 14.23
C ALA A 28 4.04 -13.72 12.88
N GLN A 29 4.84 -14.79 12.88
CA GLN A 29 5.39 -15.43 11.67
C GLN A 29 4.36 -16.33 10.95
N SER A 30 3.22 -16.62 11.55
CA SER A 30 2.20 -17.53 10.98
C SER A 30 0.99 -16.82 10.34
N MET A 31 0.86 -15.50 10.45
CA MET A 31 -0.28 -14.79 9.86
C MET A 31 -0.21 -14.81 8.32
N ASP A 32 -1.22 -15.38 7.69
CA ASP A 32 -1.41 -15.28 6.24
C ASP A 32 -2.17 -13.97 5.92
N LEU A 33 -1.42 -12.95 5.49
CA LEU A 33 -1.98 -11.64 5.15
C LEU A 33 -3.06 -11.71 4.05
N ARG A 34 -2.97 -12.68 3.14
CA ARG A 34 -4.01 -12.90 2.12
C ARG A 34 -5.35 -13.23 2.77
N LYS A 35 -5.33 -14.07 3.80
CA LYS A 35 -6.53 -14.40 4.56
C LYS A 35 -7.03 -13.21 5.36
N ALA A 36 -6.13 -12.48 6.02
CA ALA A 36 -6.49 -11.28 6.78
C ALA A 36 -7.16 -10.23 5.89
N TRP A 37 -6.64 -9.97 4.69
CA TRP A 37 -7.23 -9.05 3.72
C TRP A 37 -8.58 -9.54 3.18
N GLU A 38 -8.76 -10.85 2.91
CA GLU A 38 -10.08 -11.39 2.52
C GLU A 38 -11.11 -11.22 3.64
N GLU A 39 -10.73 -11.42 4.90
CA GLU A 39 -11.61 -11.22 6.06
C GLU A 39 -12.01 -9.74 6.24
N GLN A 40 -11.15 -8.79 5.83
CA GLN A 40 -11.43 -7.36 5.89
C GLN A 40 -12.05 -6.80 4.58
N ALA A 41 -12.19 -7.61 3.54
CA ALA A 41 -12.57 -7.13 2.20
C ALA A 41 -13.86 -6.29 2.18
N ALA A 42 -14.90 -6.68 2.91
CA ALA A 42 -16.15 -5.93 2.97
C ALA A 42 -15.96 -4.54 3.61
N ARG A 43 -15.20 -4.46 4.72
CA ARG A 43 -14.89 -3.19 5.40
C ARG A 43 -14.00 -2.30 4.53
N TRP A 44 -13.05 -2.91 3.82
CA TRP A 44 -12.22 -2.19 2.85
C TRP A 44 -13.04 -1.57 1.73
N LEU A 45 -14.06 -2.26 1.20
CA LEU A 45 -14.95 -1.71 0.18
C LEU A 45 -15.67 -0.45 0.67
N ASP A 46 -16.24 -0.51 1.86
CA ASP A 46 -16.92 0.65 2.46
C ASP A 46 -15.95 1.81 2.68
N TRP A 47 -14.74 1.51 3.17
CA TRP A 47 -13.67 2.47 3.42
C TRP A 47 -13.14 3.11 2.15
N ALA A 48 -12.77 2.31 1.15
CA ALA A 48 -12.13 2.76 -0.08
C ALA A 48 -13.09 3.51 -1.02
N ARG A 49 -14.38 3.12 -1.02
CA ARG A 49 -15.40 3.72 -1.87
C ARG A 49 -16.03 4.97 -1.27
N ALA A 50 -15.83 5.24 0.01
CA ALA A 50 -16.31 6.47 0.63
C ALA A 50 -15.58 7.70 0.04
N PRO A 51 -16.30 8.66 -0.56
CA PRO A 51 -15.68 9.78 -1.26
C PRO A 51 -14.83 10.64 -0.32
N LYS A 52 -13.60 10.92 -0.71
CA LYS A 52 -12.64 11.77 0.03
C LYS A 52 -12.40 11.29 1.47
N HIS A 53 -12.55 9.99 1.72
CA HIS A 53 -12.46 9.40 3.04
C HIS A 53 -11.03 9.07 3.45
N ASP A 54 -10.28 8.40 2.60
CA ASP A 54 -8.95 7.88 2.90
C ASP A 54 -7.80 8.70 2.26
N SER A 55 -6.58 8.30 2.56
CA SER A 55 -5.35 8.95 2.09
C SER A 55 -5.16 8.88 0.56
N PHE A 56 -5.82 7.96 -0.13
CA PHE A 56 -5.75 7.86 -1.59
C PHE A 56 -6.05 9.20 -2.28
N TRP A 57 -7.07 9.91 -1.82
CA TRP A 57 -7.50 11.18 -2.40
C TRP A 57 -6.45 12.29 -2.28
N ALA A 58 -5.63 12.24 -1.21
CA ALA A 58 -4.59 13.24 -0.98
C ALA A 58 -3.27 12.93 -1.68
N TYR A 59 -3.03 11.70 -2.09
CA TYR A 59 -1.70 11.28 -2.57
C TYR A 59 -1.68 10.66 -3.96
N SER A 60 -2.81 10.10 -4.44
CA SER A 60 -2.85 9.44 -5.75
C SER A 60 -2.49 10.37 -6.91
N GLY A 61 -2.96 11.60 -6.89
CA GLY A 61 -2.63 12.59 -7.93
C GLY A 61 -1.12 12.77 -8.11
N SER A 62 -0.38 12.91 -7.00
CA SER A 62 1.07 13.01 -7.04
C SER A 62 1.73 11.71 -7.54
N PHE A 63 1.21 10.54 -7.17
CA PHE A 63 1.72 9.26 -7.66
C PHE A 63 1.59 9.15 -9.18
N PHE A 64 0.40 9.40 -9.71
CA PHE A 64 0.14 9.33 -11.15
C PHE A 64 0.92 10.37 -11.94
N ASN A 65 1.06 11.61 -11.42
CA ASN A 65 1.78 12.67 -12.13
C ASN A 65 3.30 12.50 -12.09
N ASP A 66 3.86 11.98 -11.01
CA ASP A 66 5.31 12.02 -10.78
C ASP A 66 6.01 10.67 -10.98
N ILE A 67 5.31 9.57 -10.81
CA ILE A 67 5.89 8.21 -10.79
C ILE A 67 5.42 7.39 -11.98
N VAL A 68 4.13 7.41 -12.28
CA VAL A 68 3.56 6.67 -13.39
C VAL A 68 3.95 7.36 -14.70
N PRO A 69 4.56 6.64 -15.68
CA PRO A 69 5.01 7.26 -16.92
C PRO A 69 3.88 7.52 -17.90
N ASP A 70 4.09 8.45 -18.83
CA ASP A 70 3.30 8.51 -20.04
C ASP A 70 3.52 7.24 -20.90
N GLY A 71 2.50 6.81 -21.65
CA GLY A 71 2.64 5.69 -22.58
C GLY A 71 2.82 4.35 -21.89
N LEU A 72 1.93 4.02 -20.98
CA LEU A 72 1.97 2.84 -20.10
C LEU A 72 2.06 1.49 -20.81
N GLY A 73 1.53 1.37 -22.05
CA GLY A 73 1.43 0.09 -22.76
C GLY A 73 0.51 -0.90 -22.03
N LEU A 74 0.91 -2.17 -21.99
CA LEU A 74 0.23 -3.19 -21.18
C LEU A 74 0.70 -3.06 -19.73
N VAL A 75 -0.24 -2.85 -18.82
CA VAL A 75 0.00 -2.61 -17.39
C VAL A 75 -0.45 -3.80 -16.55
N LEU A 76 0.34 -4.15 -15.54
CA LEU A 76 -0.07 -4.99 -14.42
C LEU A 76 -0.29 -4.11 -13.17
N ASP A 77 -1.50 -4.16 -12.60
CA ASP A 77 -1.81 -3.61 -11.28
C ASP A 77 -1.72 -4.74 -10.25
N LEU A 78 -0.68 -4.68 -9.40
CA LEU A 78 -0.29 -5.72 -8.46
C LEU A 78 -0.83 -5.43 -7.06
N GLY A 79 -1.77 -6.26 -6.57
CA GLY A 79 -2.52 -5.99 -5.35
C GLY A 79 -3.58 -4.92 -5.58
N CYS A 80 -4.41 -5.11 -6.60
CA CYS A 80 -5.32 -4.09 -7.11
C CYS A 80 -6.53 -3.79 -6.20
N GLY A 81 -6.79 -4.64 -5.20
CA GLY A 81 -7.95 -4.50 -4.32
C GLY A 81 -9.27 -4.45 -5.09
N GLU A 82 -10.07 -3.43 -4.81
CA GLU A 82 -11.36 -3.18 -5.48
C GLU A 82 -11.24 -2.48 -6.85
N GLY A 83 -10.01 -2.31 -7.35
CA GLY A 83 -9.73 -1.85 -8.70
C GLY A 83 -9.67 -0.32 -8.89
N ARG A 84 -9.65 0.50 -7.85
CA ARG A 84 -9.63 1.97 -8.01
C ARG A 84 -8.38 2.48 -8.73
N VAL A 85 -7.22 1.88 -8.51
CA VAL A 85 -5.98 2.19 -9.22
C VAL A 85 -6.06 1.71 -10.66
N SER A 86 -6.55 0.48 -10.88
CA SER A 86 -6.75 -0.08 -12.22
C SER A 86 -7.61 0.82 -13.09
N ARG A 87 -8.71 1.37 -12.55
CA ARG A 87 -9.61 2.29 -13.29
C ARG A 87 -8.89 3.56 -13.74
N LEU A 88 -8.04 4.16 -12.88
CA LEU A 88 -7.24 5.33 -13.25
C LEU A 88 -6.15 4.99 -14.29
N LEU A 89 -5.51 3.83 -14.14
CA LEU A 89 -4.53 3.35 -15.12
C LEU A 89 -5.17 3.14 -16.50
N ALA A 90 -6.41 2.65 -16.55
CA ALA A 90 -7.13 2.41 -17.80
C ALA A 90 -7.42 3.68 -18.62
N GLU A 91 -7.38 4.86 -18.00
CA GLU A 91 -7.54 6.13 -18.71
C GLU A 91 -6.38 6.42 -19.68
N SER A 92 -5.17 5.87 -19.41
CA SER A 92 -3.95 6.15 -20.18
C SER A 92 -3.24 4.89 -20.68
N ALA A 93 -3.57 3.72 -20.15
CA ALA A 93 -2.98 2.44 -20.56
C ALA A 93 -3.66 1.88 -21.81
N GLN A 94 -2.90 1.09 -22.58
CA GLN A 94 -3.47 0.31 -23.68
C GLN A 94 -4.43 -0.77 -23.15
N HIS A 95 -4.01 -1.50 -22.14
CA HIS A 95 -4.81 -2.47 -21.40
C HIS A 95 -4.27 -2.57 -19.96
N VAL A 96 -5.18 -2.85 -19.03
CA VAL A 96 -4.84 -3.13 -17.63
C VAL A 96 -5.23 -4.57 -17.31
N ILE A 97 -4.27 -5.30 -16.77
CA ILE A 97 -4.47 -6.58 -16.10
C ILE A 97 -4.20 -6.32 -14.61
N ALA A 98 -5.11 -6.75 -13.76
CA ALA A 98 -5.08 -6.47 -12.34
C ALA A 98 -5.18 -7.78 -11.55
N ILE A 99 -4.38 -7.93 -10.53
CA ILE A 99 -4.33 -9.15 -9.72
C ILE A 99 -4.41 -8.80 -8.23
N ASP A 100 -5.19 -9.57 -7.49
CA ASP A 100 -5.31 -9.49 -6.03
C ASP A 100 -5.56 -10.88 -5.45
N SER A 101 -5.14 -11.10 -4.23
CA SER A 101 -5.34 -12.38 -3.55
C SER A 101 -6.76 -12.57 -3.03
N SER A 102 -7.54 -11.49 -2.85
CA SER A 102 -8.91 -11.52 -2.33
C SER A 102 -9.95 -11.81 -3.43
N PRO A 103 -10.62 -12.97 -3.43
CA PRO A 103 -11.72 -13.24 -4.35
C PRO A 103 -12.87 -12.24 -4.20
N THR A 104 -13.13 -11.76 -3.00
CA THR A 104 -14.18 -10.78 -2.73
C THR A 104 -13.87 -9.44 -3.39
N LEU A 105 -12.66 -8.92 -3.24
CA LEU A 105 -12.26 -7.64 -3.87
C LEU A 105 -12.25 -7.75 -5.40
N ILE A 106 -11.75 -8.85 -5.96
CA ILE A 106 -11.75 -9.09 -7.41
C ILE A 106 -13.17 -9.17 -7.98
N ARG A 107 -14.10 -9.81 -7.28
CA ARG A 107 -15.51 -9.83 -7.71
C ARG A 107 -16.08 -8.42 -7.80
N GLU A 108 -15.80 -7.60 -6.80
CA GLU A 108 -16.27 -6.21 -6.74
C GLU A 108 -15.59 -5.29 -7.76
N ALA A 109 -14.28 -5.51 -8.02
CA ALA A 109 -13.55 -4.82 -9.07
C ALA A 109 -14.14 -5.11 -10.46
N ARG A 110 -14.40 -6.38 -10.77
CA ARG A 110 -15.06 -6.81 -12.02
C ARG A 110 -16.46 -6.21 -12.21
N ALA A 111 -17.21 -6.07 -11.12
CA ALA A 111 -18.55 -5.47 -11.17
C ALA A 111 -18.49 -3.96 -11.43
N ALA A 112 -17.43 -3.28 -10.99
CA ALA A 112 -17.26 -1.84 -11.11
C ALA A 112 -16.59 -1.40 -12.42
N ASP A 113 -15.85 -2.29 -13.10
CA ASP A 113 -15.08 -1.98 -14.30
C ASP A 113 -15.07 -3.17 -15.28
N LEU A 114 -15.51 -2.89 -16.52
CA LEU A 114 -15.54 -3.86 -17.62
C LEU A 114 -14.39 -3.68 -18.62
N GLN A 115 -13.52 -2.69 -18.43
CA GLN A 115 -12.42 -2.38 -19.36
C GLN A 115 -11.14 -3.12 -19.00
N SER A 116 -10.91 -3.33 -17.70
CA SER A 116 -9.72 -4.04 -17.20
C SER A 116 -10.00 -5.54 -16.99
N VAL A 117 -8.94 -6.32 -16.99
CA VAL A 117 -9.01 -7.77 -16.69
C VAL A 117 -8.58 -8.00 -15.24
N TYR A 118 -9.46 -8.52 -14.42
CA TYR A 118 -9.23 -8.77 -13.01
C TYR A 118 -9.05 -10.26 -12.71
N LEU A 119 -7.99 -10.64 -12.00
CA LEU A 119 -7.64 -12.02 -11.69
C LEU A 119 -7.44 -12.20 -10.18
N VAL A 120 -7.93 -13.31 -9.65
CA VAL A 120 -7.51 -13.75 -8.30
C VAL A 120 -6.17 -14.45 -8.43
N GLY A 121 -5.17 -14.03 -7.65
CA GLY A 121 -3.85 -14.65 -7.70
C GLY A 121 -2.89 -14.12 -6.64
N ASP A 122 -1.73 -14.76 -6.58
CA ASP A 122 -0.65 -14.47 -5.64
C ASP A 122 0.44 -13.64 -6.34
N ALA A 123 0.77 -12.49 -5.76
CA ALA A 123 1.80 -11.59 -6.27
C ALA A 123 3.20 -12.23 -6.25
N THR A 124 3.42 -13.23 -5.39
CA THR A 124 4.68 -13.98 -5.29
C THR A 124 4.79 -15.11 -6.31
N ARG A 125 3.72 -15.33 -7.10
CA ARG A 125 3.66 -16.37 -8.15
C ARG A 125 2.69 -15.96 -9.25
N LEU A 126 3.12 -15.06 -10.11
CA LEU A 126 2.28 -14.46 -11.16
C LEU A 126 2.04 -15.47 -12.32
N PRO A 127 0.78 -15.64 -12.78
CA PRO A 127 0.43 -16.56 -13.86
C PRO A 127 0.69 -15.97 -15.24
N PHE A 128 1.75 -15.21 -15.41
CA PHE A 128 2.11 -14.55 -16.66
C PHE A 128 3.48 -14.99 -17.15
N GLU A 129 3.68 -14.93 -18.44
CA GLU A 129 4.99 -15.16 -19.06
C GLU A 129 5.97 -14.03 -18.69
N SER A 130 7.26 -14.33 -18.73
CA SER A 130 8.31 -13.31 -18.56
C SER A 130 8.17 -12.24 -19.64
N GLU A 131 8.54 -11.00 -19.32
CA GLU A 131 8.57 -9.87 -20.26
C GLU A 131 7.23 -9.58 -20.96
N SER A 132 6.13 -9.75 -20.23
CA SER A 132 4.77 -9.48 -20.74
C SER A 132 4.37 -8.01 -20.64
N PHE A 133 4.77 -7.32 -19.55
CA PHE A 133 4.27 -6.00 -19.21
C PHE A 133 5.28 -4.88 -19.47
N ARG A 134 4.81 -3.74 -19.95
CA ARG A 134 5.61 -2.52 -20.06
C ARG A 134 5.72 -1.80 -18.71
N THR A 135 4.67 -1.86 -17.92
CA THR A 135 4.59 -1.20 -16.61
C THR A 135 3.96 -2.15 -15.59
N VAL A 136 4.54 -2.22 -14.41
CA VAL A 136 3.93 -2.84 -13.22
C VAL A 136 3.69 -1.73 -12.21
N VAL A 137 2.53 -1.72 -11.58
CA VAL A 137 2.16 -0.78 -10.53
C VAL A 137 1.84 -1.57 -9.27
N ALA A 138 2.39 -1.18 -8.13
CA ALA A 138 2.03 -1.69 -6.81
C ALA A 138 1.73 -0.48 -5.90
N TYR A 139 0.45 -0.17 -5.74
CA TYR A 139 0.02 0.97 -4.95
C TYR A 139 -0.49 0.51 -3.58
N ASN A 140 0.31 0.72 -2.53
CA ASN A 140 0.03 0.26 -1.17
C ASN A 140 -0.31 -1.24 -1.08
N SER A 141 0.50 -2.08 -1.71
CA SER A 141 0.31 -3.52 -1.73
C SER A 141 1.55 -4.34 -1.39
N LEU A 142 2.77 -3.81 -1.58
CA LEU A 142 3.98 -4.59 -1.30
C LEU A 142 4.17 -4.89 0.18
N MET A 143 3.81 -3.96 1.08
CA MET A 143 3.90 -4.19 2.52
C MET A 143 2.86 -5.21 3.04
N ASP A 144 1.89 -5.58 2.21
CA ASP A 144 0.86 -6.56 2.52
C ASP A 144 1.22 -7.97 1.99
N LEU A 145 2.43 -8.14 1.48
CA LEU A 145 2.96 -9.45 1.09
C LEU A 145 3.73 -10.09 2.25
N ASN A 146 3.53 -11.39 2.44
CA ASN A 146 4.36 -12.15 3.39
C ASN A 146 5.80 -12.31 2.91
N ASP A 147 6.07 -12.16 1.61
CA ASP A 147 7.38 -12.27 0.97
C ASP A 147 7.55 -11.17 -0.08
N VAL A 148 8.03 -10.01 0.36
CA VAL A 148 8.29 -8.85 -0.52
C VAL A 148 9.34 -9.17 -1.57
N PRO A 149 10.50 -9.81 -1.24
CA PRO A 149 11.49 -10.21 -2.24
C PRO A 149 10.91 -11.07 -3.36
N ALA A 150 10.08 -12.07 -3.04
CA ALA A 150 9.44 -12.91 -4.06
C ALA A 150 8.47 -12.12 -4.93
N GLY A 151 7.67 -11.22 -4.33
CA GLY A 151 6.76 -10.34 -5.09
C GLY A 151 7.51 -9.41 -6.04
N VAL A 152 8.61 -8.81 -5.59
CA VAL A 152 9.48 -7.96 -6.43
C VAL A 152 10.15 -8.76 -7.54
N ALA A 153 10.63 -9.98 -7.27
CA ALA A 153 11.22 -10.86 -8.28
C ALA A 153 10.21 -11.23 -9.37
N GLU A 154 8.99 -11.58 -9.02
CA GLU A 154 7.92 -11.88 -9.97
C GLU A 154 7.50 -10.65 -10.79
N ALA A 155 7.33 -9.49 -10.15
CA ALA A 155 7.09 -8.23 -10.84
C ALA A 155 8.19 -7.93 -11.87
N THR A 156 9.47 -8.14 -11.49
CA THR A 156 10.61 -7.96 -12.38
C THR A 156 10.64 -8.99 -13.51
N ARG A 157 10.31 -10.25 -13.22
CA ARG A 157 10.26 -11.31 -14.24
C ARG A 157 9.27 -10.97 -15.35
N VAL A 158 8.08 -10.51 -14.98
CA VAL A 158 7.03 -10.17 -15.95
C VAL A 158 7.23 -8.83 -16.64
N LEU A 159 8.07 -7.94 -16.11
CA LEU A 159 8.45 -6.70 -16.78
C LEU A 159 9.33 -6.96 -18.00
N LYS A 160 9.07 -6.22 -19.08
CA LYS A 160 9.95 -6.15 -20.26
C LYS A 160 11.24 -5.40 -19.93
N THR A 161 12.31 -5.68 -20.67
CA THR A 161 13.49 -4.81 -20.70
C THR A 161 13.08 -3.38 -21.06
N GLY A 162 13.59 -2.40 -20.32
CA GLY A 162 13.18 -0.99 -20.36
C GLY A 162 11.80 -0.72 -19.71
N GLY A 163 11.17 -1.74 -19.13
CA GLY A 163 9.89 -1.60 -18.40
C GLY A 163 10.07 -0.94 -17.03
N LEU A 164 8.99 -0.42 -16.48
CA LEU A 164 8.98 0.37 -15.24
C LEU A 164 8.14 -0.31 -14.16
N PHE A 165 8.67 -0.34 -12.95
CA PHE A 165 7.96 -0.74 -11.75
C PHE A 165 7.68 0.51 -10.90
N CYS A 166 6.41 0.89 -10.78
CA CYS A 166 5.93 2.06 -10.05
C CYS A 166 5.33 1.60 -8.72
N ILE A 167 5.88 2.06 -7.61
CA ILE A 167 5.61 1.55 -6.27
C ILE A 167 5.18 2.70 -5.37
N CYS A 168 4.11 2.49 -4.60
CA CYS A 168 3.73 3.28 -3.43
C CYS A 168 3.74 2.36 -2.22
N ILE A 169 4.44 2.75 -1.17
CA ILE A 169 4.44 2.06 0.14
C ILE A 169 4.20 3.07 1.26
N LEU A 170 3.75 2.60 2.42
CA LEU A 170 3.87 3.39 3.64
C LEU A 170 5.33 3.77 3.85
N HIS A 171 5.57 5.02 4.27
CA HIS A 171 6.93 5.47 4.48
C HIS A 171 7.52 4.78 5.73
N PRO A 172 8.66 4.06 5.63
CA PRO A 172 9.16 3.25 6.73
C PRO A 172 9.42 4.01 8.03
N VAL A 173 9.79 5.29 7.95
CA VAL A 173 9.93 6.15 9.15
C VAL A 173 8.57 6.50 9.74
N GLY A 174 7.59 6.83 8.90
CA GLY A 174 6.23 7.16 9.33
C GLY A 174 5.49 5.96 9.94
N ASP A 175 5.82 4.80 9.45
CA ASP A 175 5.18 3.53 9.79
C ASP A 175 5.49 3.05 11.21
N VAL A 176 6.73 3.23 11.69
CA VAL A 176 7.16 2.80 13.05
C VAL A 176 7.16 3.91 14.08
N GLY A 177 6.83 5.13 13.67
CA GLY A 177 6.90 6.26 14.57
C GLY A 177 5.54 6.71 15.08
N ARG A 178 5.57 7.44 16.17
CA ARG A 178 4.38 8.03 16.78
C ARG A 178 4.65 9.40 17.39
N PHE A 179 3.61 10.18 17.48
CA PHE A 179 3.60 11.38 18.32
C PHE A 179 3.03 11.02 19.70
N PRO A 180 3.69 11.42 20.80
CA PRO A 180 3.30 11.01 22.15
C PRO A 180 1.96 11.62 22.61
N ASN A 181 1.54 12.71 22.01
CA ASN A 181 0.29 13.43 22.32
C ASN A 181 -0.22 14.23 21.12
N GLU A 182 -1.29 15.00 21.29
CA GLU A 182 -1.94 15.80 20.24
C GLU A 182 -1.30 17.20 20.03
N ASP A 183 -0.22 17.54 20.74
CA ASP A 183 0.48 18.80 20.56
C ASP A 183 1.13 18.85 19.15
N GLU A 184 0.88 19.91 18.40
CA GLU A 184 1.42 20.09 17.06
C GLU A 184 2.95 20.09 17.04
N ASP A 185 3.60 20.57 18.12
CA ASP A 185 5.05 20.61 18.28
C ASP A 185 5.63 19.35 18.95
N ALA A 186 4.79 18.36 19.29
CA ALA A 186 5.27 17.11 19.88
C ALA A 186 6.39 16.47 19.05
N PRO A 187 7.44 15.91 19.69
CA PRO A 187 8.49 15.21 18.98
C PRO A 187 7.93 13.94 18.32
N PHE A 188 8.45 13.58 17.15
CA PHE A 188 8.17 12.30 16.54
C PHE A 188 9.13 11.27 17.11
N MET A 189 8.60 10.20 17.69
CA MET A 189 9.35 9.13 18.32
C MET A 189 9.38 7.93 17.41
N ILE A 190 10.54 7.33 17.20
CA ILE A 190 10.74 6.14 16.36
C ILE A 190 11.20 5.00 17.26
N ASP A 191 10.56 3.85 17.14
CA ASP A 191 10.93 2.62 17.85
C ASP A 191 11.38 1.57 16.80
N ASP A 192 12.44 0.82 17.12
CA ASP A 192 12.90 -0.40 16.41
C ASP A 192 12.85 -0.36 14.87
N TYR A 193 13.25 0.74 14.25
CA TYR A 193 13.17 0.96 12.80
C TYR A 193 13.74 -0.20 11.96
N TYR A 194 14.79 -0.86 12.39
CA TYR A 194 15.43 -1.94 11.63
C TYR A 194 14.77 -3.31 11.81
N LYS A 195 13.84 -3.44 12.73
CA LYS A 195 13.12 -4.68 12.99
C LYS A 195 11.91 -4.78 12.06
N SER A 196 11.93 -5.73 11.14
CA SER A 196 10.70 -6.10 10.43
C SER A 196 9.69 -6.69 11.39
N GLN A 197 8.48 -6.15 11.39
CA GLN A 197 7.42 -6.60 12.29
C GLN A 197 6.06 -6.51 11.62
N LEU A 198 5.23 -7.50 11.87
CA LEU A 198 3.83 -7.48 11.48
C LEU A 198 3.04 -6.67 12.51
N TYR A 199 2.10 -5.86 12.06
CA TYR A 199 1.20 -5.15 12.94
C TYR A 199 -0.25 -5.22 12.44
N GLU A 200 -1.15 -5.10 13.40
CA GLU A 200 -2.57 -4.95 13.17
C GLU A 200 -3.01 -3.58 13.73
N GLN A 201 -3.68 -2.80 12.90
CA GLN A 201 -4.17 -1.49 13.30
C GLN A 201 -5.63 -1.28 12.92
N CYS A 202 -6.47 -1.04 13.93
CA CYS A 202 -7.86 -0.67 13.74
C CYS A 202 -8.02 0.84 13.66
N HIS A 203 -8.62 1.30 12.58
CA HIS A 203 -8.99 2.70 12.38
C HIS A 203 -10.50 2.87 12.34
N GLU A 204 -10.97 3.93 12.99
CA GLU A 204 -12.36 4.37 12.88
C GLU A 204 -12.39 5.83 12.41
N ARG A 205 -13.16 6.09 11.37
CA ARG A 205 -13.31 7.41 10.79
C ARG A 205 -14.68 7.56 10.14
N ASP A 206 -15.36 8.66 10.39
CA ASP A 206 -16.65 9.00 9.80
C ASP A 206 -17.68 7.85 9.91
N GLY A 207 -17.62 7.07 11.00
CA GLY A 207 -18.49 5.92 11.27
C GLY A 207 -18.12 4.64 10.53
N LEU A 208 -17.04 4.64 9.75
CA LEU A 208 -16.47 3.45 9.12
C LEU A 208 -15.30 2.92 9.95
N GLN A 209 -15.16 1.60 9.99
CA GLN A 209 -14.09 0.92 10.71
C GLN A 209 -13.35 -0.01 9.78
N MET A 210 -12.00 0.03 9.81
CA MET A 210 -11.12 -0.84 9.05
C MET A 210 -9.95 -1.31 9.91
N THR A 211 -9.64 -2.60 9.83
CA THR A 211 -8.42 -3.17 10.43
C THR A 211 -7.41 -3.44 9.33
N PHE A 212 -6.28 -2.75 9.40
CA PHE A 212 -5.15 -2.94 8.50
C PHE A 212 -4.17 -3.93 9.12
N ASN A 213 -3.73 -4.89 8.32
CA ASN A 213 -2.68 -5.84 8.67
C ASN A 213 -1.56 -5.68 7.64
N SER A 214 -0.38 -5.28 8.09
CA SER A 214 0.74 -4.98 7.20
C SER A 214 2.07 -5.26 7.89
N TRP A 215 3.11 -5.49 7.08
CA TRP A 215 4.48 -5.51 7.57
C TRP A 215 5.05 -4.09 7.60
N HIS A 216 5.69 -3.76 8.71
CA HIS A 216 6.76 -2.78 8.71
C HIS A 216 8.06 -3.45 8.24
N HIS A 217 8.72 -2.82 7.30
CA HIS A 217 10.09 -3.15 6.90
C HIS A 217 10.93 -1.87 6.79
N PRO A 218 12.22 -1.90 7.16
CA PRO A 218 13.11 -0.77 6.89
C PRO A 218 13.24 -0.54 5.38
N LEU A 219 13.58 0.67 4.97
CA LEU A 219 13.72 1.04 3.56
C LEU A 219 14.66 0.08 2.80
N SER A 220 15.74 -0.35 3.44
CA SER A 220 16.69 -1.30 2.84
C SER A 220 16.03 -2.60 2.38
N HIS A 221 15.00 -3.08 3.08
CA HIS A 221 14.30 -4.31 2.68
C HIS A 221 13.70 -4.21 1.27
N TYR A 222 13.10 -3.06 0.94
CA TYR A 222 12.55 -2.80 -0.39
C TYR A 222 13.65 -2.55 -1.43
N THR A 223 14.64 -1.72 -1.10
CA THR A 223 15.72 -1.37 -2.05
C THR A 223 16.62 -2.55 -2.35
N ASP A 224 16.91 -3.40 -1.37
CA ASP A 224 17.71 -4.61 -1.55
C ASP A 224 16.94 -5.65 -2.40
N SER A 225 15.61 -5.75 -2.22
CA SER A 225 14.75 -6.62 -3.04
C SER A 225 14.74 -6.17 -4.51
N LEU A 226 14.65 -4.85 -4.77
CA LEU A 226 14.73 -4.29 -6.12
C LEU A 226 16.11 -4.55 -6.74
N GLN A 227 17.18 -4.28 -6.00
CA GLN A 227 18.56 -4.51 -6.46
C GLN A 227 18.83 -5.99 -6.73
N ALA A 228 18.43 -6.88 -5.83
CA ALA A 228 18.61 -8.32 -6.00
C ALA A 228 17.88 -8.86 -7.23
N SER A 229 16.77 -8.22 -7.62
CA SER A 229 16.02 -8.54 -8.84
C SER A 229 16.57 -7.86 -10.09
N GLY A 230 17.67 -7.08 -9.99
CA GLY A 230 18.31 -6.41 -11.12
C GLY A 230 17.62 -5.11 -11.57
N LEU A 231 16.73 -4.55 -10.76
CA LEU A 231 16.09 -3.27 -11.05
C LEU A 231 16.98 -2.10 -10.61
N LEU A 232 16.92 -1.01 -11.35
CA LEU A 232 17.59 0.24 -11.02
C LEU A 232 16.54 1.27 -10.60
N ILE A 233 16.66 1.83 -9.41
CA ILE A 233 15.79 2.92 -8.95
C ILE A 233 16.19 4.18 -9.70
N ASP A 234 15.25 4.76 -10.46
CA ASP A 234 15.44 6.00 -11.20
C ASP A 234 14.72 7.20 -10.55
N ARG A 235 13.77 6.94 -9.67
CA ARG A 235 13.06 8.00 -8.93
C ARG A 235 12.59 7.55 -7.55
N ILE A 236 12.77 8.42 -6.57
CA ILE A 236 12.13 8.34 -5.24
C ILE A 236 11.43 9.67 -4.99
N LYS A 237 10.25 9.62 -4.40
CA LYS A 237 9.51 10.81 -3.95
C LYS A 237 8.83 10.57 -2.62
N GLU A 238 8.92 11.55 -1.75
CA GLU A 238 8.14 11.67 -0.51
C GLU A 238 7.08 12.75 -0.74
N PRO A 239 5.83 12.36 -1.03
CA PRO A 239 4.80 13.32 -1.40
C PRO A 239 4.24 14.04 -0.16
N LEU A 240 3.91 15.31 -0.31
CA LEU A 240 3.03 16.01 0.61
C LEU A 240 1.56 15.71 0.26
N PRO A 241 0.66 15.74 1.26
CA PRO A 241 -0.77 15.55 1.01
C PRO A 241 -1.37 16.72 0.23
N ASP A 242 -2.17 16.41 -0.78
CA ASP A 242 -3.04 17.37 -1.46
C ASP A 242 -4.36 17.52 -0.70
N TYR A 243 -4.41 18.50 0.18
CA TYR A 243 -5.61 18.79 0.96
C TYR A 243 -6.71 19.45 0.13
N GLU A 244 -6.42 20.05 -1.02
CA GLU A 244 -7.41 20.59 -1.93
C GLU A 244 -8.19 19.43 -2.58
N ALA A 245 -7.50 18.42 -3.10
CA ALA A 245 -8.11 17.21 -3.63
C ALA A 245 -8.94 16.46 -2.56
N LEU A 246 -8.46 16.41 -1.33
CA LEU A 246 -9.19 15.81 -0.20
C LEU A 246 -10.39 16.66 0.24
N GLY A 247 -10.36 17.99 0.02
CA GLY A 247 -11.38 18.94 0.44
C GLY A 247 -11.37 19.29 1.93
N ARG A 248 -10.39 18.80 2.69
CA ARG A 248 -10.20 19.08 4.13
C ARG A 248 -8.77 18.79 4.55
N ARG A 249 -8.27 19.51 5.56
CA ARG A 249 -6.99 19.19 6.22
C ARG A 249 -7.24 18.06 7.23
N GLN A 250 -6.80 16.86 6.92
CA GLN A 250 -7.10 15.66 7.70
C GLN A 250 -5.93 15.17 8.54
N TRP A 251 -4.70 15.36 8.06
CA TRP A 251 -3.48 14.89 8.72
C TRP A 251 -2.44 16.02 8.83
N PRO A 252 -2.64 17.01 9.74
CA PRO A 252 -1.75 18.18 9.81
C PRO A 252 -0.27 17.81 10.04
N ARG A 253 -0.01 16.68 10.69
CA ARG A 253 1.34 16.19 10.96
C ARG A 253 1.98 15.44 9.79
N ALA A 254 1.21 15.10 8.73
CA ALA A 254 1.77 14.53 7.50
C ALA A 254 2.64 15.53 6.72
N GLU A 255 2.62 16.81 7.09
CA GLU A 255 3.59 17.81 6.58
C GLU A 255 4.93 17.76 7.32
N ARG A 256 5.00 17.09 8.48
CA ARG A 256 6.23 16.96 9.28
C ARG A 256 6.94 15.63 9.06
N ILE A 257 6.15 14.56 8.85
CA ILE A 257 6.63 13.19 8.67
C ILE A 257 5.93 12.62 7.44
N PRO A 258 6.67 12.09 6.46
CA PRO A 258 6.07 11.54 5.25
C PRO A 258 5.23 10.31 5.57
N MET A 259 4.02 10.26 5.01
CA MET A 259 3.11 9.12 5.15
C MET A 259 3.41 8.02 4.13
N PHE A 260 3.80 8.41 2.93
CA PHE A 260 4.10 7.50 1.83
C PHE A 260 5.47 7.76 1.23
N MET A 261 6.04 6.69 0.67
CA MET A 261 7.18 6.76 -0.23
C MET A 261 6.77 6.20 -1.59
N PHE A 262 7.10 6.96 -2.64
CA PHE A 262 6.94 6.53 -4.01
C PHE A 262 8.30 6.18 -4.58
N ILE A 263 8.38 5.04 -5.25
CA ILE A 263 9.60 4.54 -5.90
C ILE A 263 9.26 4.19 -7.34
N ARG A 264 10.11 4.59 -8.27
CA ARG A 264 10.10 4.06 -9.63
C ARG A 264 11.42 3.38 -9.90
N ALA A 265 11.33 2.15 -10.41
CA ALA A 265 12.48 1.37 -10.79
C ALA A 265 12.36 0.90 -12.25
N VAL A 266 13.49 0.81 -12.95
CA VAL A 266 13.58 0.39 -14.35
C VAL A 266 14.29 -0.96 -14.45
N LYS A 267 13.77 -1.85 -15.30
CA LYS A 267 14.47 -3.07 -15.72
C LYS A 267 15.39 -2.73 -16.87
N PRO A 268 16.73 -2.76 -16.68
CA PRO A 268 17.71 -2.35 -17.70
C PRO A 268 17.74 -3.26 -18.93
#